data_1bb80e120e4a460156a0a13dd50a2d0e
#
_entry.id   1bb80e120e4a460156a0a13dd50a2d0e
#
_cell.length_a   1.000
_cell.length_b   1.000
_cell.length_c   1.000
_cell.angle_alpha   90.00
_cell.angle_beta   90.00
_cell.angle_gamma   90.00
#
_symmetry.space_group_name_H-M   'P 1'
#
loop_
_entity.id
_entity.type
_entity.pdbx_description
1 polymer ?
#
loop_
_entity_poly.entity_id
_entity_poly.type
_entity_poly.pdbx_seq_one_letter_code
_entity_poly.pdbx_strand_id
1 'polypeptide(L)'
;TDVTKGFTEQFGKQAEHTFFAPGRINLIGEHTDYNGGHVFPCAISLGTYAAVGTNEDNAFRLYSANFPKVGIIDIPFSDLFQDKRSLWTDYFQGMARVMKTAGANFTHGLNVYINGNLPDGAGLSSSASLEMLVGTILNSLFDGGFEPLELVQFGVKVENDYIGVNSGVMDQFAIEMGRANQATLLDTNTMKYEYLPVEMGDNVIVI
;
A
#
# COMPACT_ATOMS: atom_id res chain seq x y z
N THR A 1 6.36 14.34 -7.47
CA THR A 1 7.37 13.33 -7.87
C THR A 1 6.96 12.77 -9.22
N ASP A 2 7.80 12.95 -10.24
CA ASP A 2 7.50 12.43 -11.58
C ASP A 2 7.95 10.96 -11.67
N VAL A 3 7.06 10.06 -11.26
CA VAL A 3 7.33 8.61 -11.29
C VAL A 3 7.39 8.06 -12.72
N THR A 4 6.77 8.73 -13.69
CA THR A 4 6.78 8.28 -15.08
C THR A 4 8.14 8.47 -15.73
N LYS A 5 8.81 9.59 -15.42
CA LYS A 5 10.18 9.83 -15.85
C LYS A 5 11.14 8.81 -15.24
N GLY A 6 11.06 8.59 -13.92
CA GLY A 6 11.88 7.60 -13.24
C GLY A 6 11.66 6.18 -13.76
N PHE A 7 10.42 5.81 -14.06
CA PHE A 7 10.10 4.54 -14.69
C PHE A 7 10.80 4.39 -16.05
N THR A 8 10.73 5.43 -16.90
CA THR A 8 11.35 5.40 -18.24
C THR A 8 12.88 5.30 -18.14
N GLU A 9 13.49 6.04 -17.21
CA GLU A 9 14.93 5.97 -16.98
C GLU A 9 15.38 4.58 -16.49
N GLN A 10 14.56 3.92 -15.66
CA GLN A 10 14.91 2.64 -15.05
C GLN A 10 14.64 1.44 -15.96
N PHE A 11 13.52 1.44 -16.70
CA PHE A 11 13.07 0.29 -17.50
C PHE A 11 13.18 0.48 -19.02
N GLY A 12 13.57 1.67 -19.50
CA GLY A 12 13.73 1.97 -20.93
C GLY A 12 12.43 1.96 -21.74
N LYS A 13 11.27 2.01 -21.06
CA LYS A 13 9.92 2.01 -21.64
C LYS A 13 9.10 3.14 -21.04
N GLN A 14 8.01 3.52 -21.68
CA GLN A 14 7.02 4.41 -21.07
C GLN A 14 6.15 3.64 -20.09
N ALA A 15 5.74 4.28 -19.00
CA ALA A 15 4.76 3.73 -18.09
C ALA A 15 3.37 3.73 -18.75
N GLU A 16 2.60 2.69 -18.51
CA GLU A 16 1.23 2.54 -19.01
C GLU A 16 0.21 3.09 -18.01
N HIS A 17 0.52 3.00 -16.72
CA HIS A 17 -0.36 3.41 -15.63
C HIS A 17 0.41 4.10 -14.52
N THR A 18 -0.29 4.95 -13.78
CA THR A 18 0.22 5.55 -12.54
C THR A 18 -0.78 5.34 -11.40
N PHE A 19 -0.27 5.10 -10.20
CA PHE A 19 -1.06 4.86 -9.00
C PHE A 19 -0.55 5.69 -7.83
N PHE A 20 -1.42 5.94 -6.88
CA PHE A 20 -1.11 6.65 -5.65
C PHE A 20 -1.85 6.01 -4.47
N ALA A 21 -1.17 5.81 -3.37
CA ALA A 21 -1.77 5.50 -2.08
C ALA A 21 -1.30 6.52 -1.04
N PRO A 22 -2.20 7.14 -0.27
CA PRO A 22 -1.83 8.11 0.74
C PRO A 22 -1.12 7.46 1.93
N GLY A 23 -0.49 8.28 2.77
CA GLY A 23 -0.25 7.95 4.16
C GLY A 23 -1.47 8.32 5.00
N ARG A 24 -1.37 8.11 6.32
CA ARG A 24 -2.43 8.49 7.26
C ARG A 24 -1.86 9.19 8.49
N ILE A 25 -2.70 9.98 9.13
CA ILE A 25 -2.56 10.39 10.52
C ILE A 25 -3.72 9.83 11.33
N ASN A 26 -3.52 9.65 12.63
CA ASN A 26 -4.61 9.35 13.56
C ASN A 26 -4.87 10.57 14.46
N LEU A 27 -6.10 11.04 14.50
CA LEU A 27 -6.46 12.21 15.31
C LEU A 27 -6.65 11.84 16.78
N ILE A 28 -7.21 10.65 17.03
CA ILE A 28 -7.38 10.09 18.38
C ILE A 28 -7.64 8.58 18.31
N GLY A 29 -7.29 7.85 19.36
CA GLY A 29 -7.52 6.40 19.45
C GLY A 29 -6.23 5.59 19.21
N GLU A 30 -5.10 6.09 19.69
CA GLU A 30 -3.83 5.37 19.59
C GLU A 30 -3.87 4.05 20.38
N HIS A 31 -3.30 2.99 19.77
CA HIS A 31 -3.21 1.66 20.36
C HIS A 31 -4.54 0.98 20.70
N THR A 32 -5.63 1.39 20.05
CA THR A 32 -6.96 0.82 20.29
C THR A 32 -7.41 -0.14 19.20
N ASP A 33 -6.86 -0.06 18.01
CA ASP A 33 -7.30 -0.83 16.84
C ASP A 33 -7.09 -2.34 16.97
N TYR A 34 -6.00 -2.80 17.56
CA TYR A 34 -5.76 -4.22 17.85
C TYR A 34 -6.41 -4.70 19.17
N ASN A 35 -7.08 -3.79 19.89
CA ASN A 35 -7.82 -4.08 21.11
C ASN A 35 -9.36 -3.97 20.93
N GLY A 36 -9.85 -3.80 19.70
CA GLY A 36 -11.28 -3.67 19.42
C GLY A 36 -11.88 -2.32 19.82
N GLY A 37 -11.05 -1.27 19.89
CA GLY A 37 -11.50 0.09 20.22
C GLY A 37 -11.87 0.91 19.00
N HIS A 38 -12.10 2.21 19.23
CA HIS A 38 -12.38 3.17 18.18
C HIS A 38 -11.11 3.93 17.81
N VAL A 39 -10.97 4.24 16.52
CA VAL A 39 -9.91 5.09 15.97
C VAL A 39 -10.54 6.18 15.10
N PHE A 40 -9.82 7.29 14.95
CA PHE A 40 -10.30 8.42 14.14
C PHE A 40 -9.20 8.93 13.19
N PRO A 41 -8.76 8.10 12.23
CA PRO A 41 -7.73 8.47 11.29
C PRO A 41 -8.28 9.27 10.11
N CYS A 42 -7.36 9.95 9.39
CA CYS A 42 -7.61 10.48 8.07
C CYS A 42 -6.40 10.25 7.14
N ALA A 43 -6.70 10.08 5.85
CA ALA A 43 -5.69 10.05 4.82
C ALA A 43 -5.09 11.46 4.63
N ILE A 44 -3.81 11.50 4.23
CA ILE A 44 -3.08 12.75 3.96
C ILE A 44 -2.63 12.83 2.50
N SER A 45 -2.20 14.01 2.07
CA SER A 45 -1.76 14.22 0.68
C SER A 45 -0.36 13.70 0.36
N LEU A 46 0.43 13.34 1.37
CA LEU A 46 1.68 12.61 1.22
C LEU A 46 1.39 11.11 1.09
N GLY A 47 2.22 10.39 0.35
CA GLY A 47 1.99 8.97 0.14
C GLY A 47 3.03 8.32 -0.75
N THR A 48 2.66 7.17 -1.28
CA THR A 48 3.49 6.35 -2.16
C THR A 48 2.91 6.37 -3.57
N TYR A 49 3.75 6.67 -4.55
CA TYR A 49 3.41 6.74 -5.98
C TYR A 49 4.03 5.56 -6.70
N ALA A 50 3.34 5.05 -7.71
CA ALA A 50 3.91 4.06 -8.63
C ALA A 50 3.64 4.44 -10.08
N ALA A 51 4.61 4.11 -10.94
CA ALA A 51 4.44 4.01 -12.38
C ALA A 51 4.61 2.54 -12.77
N VAL A 52 3.74 2.03 -13.61
CA VAL A 52 3.64 0.61 -13.94
C VAL A 52 3.54 0.41 -15.44
N GLY A 53 4.19 -0.63 -15.94
CA GLY A 53 4.05 -1.12 -17.31
C GLY A 53 4.15 -2.64 -17.34
N THR A 54 3.58 -3.24 -18.36
CA THR A 54 3.58 -4.69 -18.53
C THR A 54 4.92 -5.24 -19.02
N ASN A 55 5.21 -6.51 -18.69
CA ASN A 55 6.31 -7.29 -19.28
C ASN A 55 5.87 -8.73 -19.54
N GLU A 56 6.63 -9.44 -20.38
CA GLU A 56 6.34 -10.81 -20.80
C GLU A 56 7.07 -11.88 -19.96
N ASP A 57 7.74 -11.48 -18.88
CA ASP A 57 8.69 -12.34 -18.16
C ASP A 57 8.05 -13.17 -17.03
N ASN A 58 6.72 -13.17 -16.88
CA ASN A 58 6.02 -13.82 -15.76
C ASN A 58 6.66 -13.50 -14.39
N ALA A 59 7.02 -12.25 -14.20
CA ALA A 59 7.69 -11.77 -13.00
C ALA A 59 7.25 -10.34 -12.68
N PHE A 60 7.28 -9.98 -11.42
CA PHE A 60 7.22 -8.60 -10.97
C PHE A 60 8.65 -8.07 -10.85
N ARG A 61 8.97 -7.04 -11.65
CA ARG A 61 10.25 -6.30 -11.60
C ARG A 61 10.04 -5.00 -10.84
N LEU A 62 10.63 -4.89 -9.68
CA LEU A 62 10.38 -3.84 -8.72
C LEU A 62 11.60 -2.95 -8.54
N TYR A 63 11.41 -1.64 -8.61
CA TYR A 63 12.43 -0.65 -8.26
C TYR A 63 11.83 0.43 -7.37
N SER A 64 12.58 0.84 -6.34
CA SER A 64 12.18 1.96 -5.48
C SER A 64 13.23 3.06 -5.49
N ALA A 65 12.80 4.29 -5.80
CA ALA A 65 13.64 5.47 -5.71
C ALA A 65 14.02 5.83 -4.27
N ASN A 66 13.28 5.34 -3.27
CA ASN A 66 13.62 5.49 -1.87
C ASN A 66 14.80 4.59 -1.46
N PHE A 67 15.01 3.48 -2.19
CA PHE A 67 16.08 2.51 -1.93
C PHE A 67 16.94 2.24 -3.17
N PRO A 68 17.56 3.26 -3.79
CA PRO A 68 18.21 3.13 -5.09
C PRO A 68 19.40 2.16 -5.09
N LYS A 69 20.02 1.96 -3.91
CA LYS A 69 21.15 1.03 -3.76
C LYS A 69 20.75 -0.44 -3.88
N VAL A 70 19.48 -0.76 -3.66
CA VAL A 70 18.95 -2.12 -3.80
C VAL A 70 18.86 -2.53 -5.28
N GLY A 71 18.62 -1.55 -6.16
CA GLY A 71 18.43 -1.80 -7.60
C GLY A 71 17.09 -2.45 -7.92
N ILE A 72 17.01 -3.06 -9.11
CA ILE A 72 15.84 -3.81 -9.53
C ILE A 72 15.83 -5.18 -8.83
N ILE A 73 14.68 -5.53 -8.28
CA ILE A 73 14.40 -6.86 -7.70
C ILE A 73 13.36 -7.54 -8.56
N ASP A 74 13.70 -8.74 -9.04
CA ASP A 74 12.78 -9.62 -9.75
C ASP A 74 12.13 -10.61 -8.77
N ILE A 75 10.80 -10.73 -8.87
CA ILE A 75 10.01 -11.74 -8.17
C ILE A 75 9.28 -12.58 -9.23
N PRO A 76 9.86 -13.70 -9.67
CA PRO A 76 9.19 -14.65 -10.56
C PRO A 76 7.91 -15.17 -9.93
N PHE A 77 6.89 -15.47 -10.71
CA PHE A 77 5.63 -16.01 -10.19
C PHE A 77 5.81 -17.37 -9.50
N SER A 78 6.84 -18.15 -9.89
CA SER A 78 7.24 -19.38 -9.20
C SER A 78 7.70 -19.13 -7.77
N ASP A 79 8.20 -17.92 -7.48
CA ASP A 79 8.85 -17.58 -6.23
C ASP A 79 7.93 -16.82 -5.26
N LEU A 80 6.69 -16.56 -5.66
CA LEU A 80 5.74 -15.80 -4.83
C LEU A 80 5.53 -16.40 -3.43
N PHE A 81 5.68 -17.72 -3.28
CA PHE A 81 5.47 -18.43 -2.02
C PHE A 81 6.78 -18.77 -1.29
N GLN A 82 7.92 -18.25 -1.74
CA GLN A 82 9.19 -18.36 -1.03
C GLN A 82 9.24 -17.44 0.19
N ASP A 83 10.21 -17.68 1.07
CA ASP A 83 10.41 -16.89 2.28
C ASP A 83 10.76 -15.44 1.96
N LYS A 84 10.44 -14.55 2.90
CA LYS A 84 10.77 -13.13 2.83
C LYS A 84 12.28 -12.91 2.82
N ARG A 85 12.71 -11.82 2.15
CA ARG A 85 14.12 -11.46 1.97
C ARG A 85 14.60 -10.38 2.95
N SER A 86 13.73 -9.90 3.83
CA SER A 86 13.95 -8.75 4.73
C SER A 86 14.22 -7.45 3.95
N LEU A 87 13.49 -7.26 2.85
CA LEU A 87 13.53 -6.08 1.99
C LEU A 87 12.16 -5.42 1.93
N TRP A 88 12.11 -4.18 1.44
CA TRP A 88 10.84 -3.47 1.20
C TRP A 88 9.90 -4.23 0.23
N THR A 89 10.48 -5.04 -0.66
CA THR A 89 9.74 -5.88 -1.62
C THR A 89 8.93 -6.99 -0.96
N ASP A 90 9.18 -7.30 0.32
CA ASP A 90 8.41 -8.30 1.04
C ASP A 90 6.94 -7.88 1.21
N TYR A 91 6.66 -6.57 1.30
CA TYR A 91 5.28 -6.06 1.31
C TYR A 91 4.58 -6.30 -0.03
N PHE A 92 5.30 -6.09 -1.15
CA PHE A 92 4.79 -6.38 -2.49
C PHE A 92 4.51 -7.88 -2.64
N GLN A 93 5.50 -8.71 -2.32
CA GLN A 93 5.40 -10.16 -2.40
C GLN A 93 4.28 -10.70 -1.49
N GLY A 94 4.15 -10.17 -0.28
CA GLY A 94 3.11 -10.51 0.67
C GLY A 94 1.70 -10.25 0.11
N MET A 95 1.47 -9.05 -0.43
CA MET A 95 0.20 -8.71 -1.08
C MET A 95 -0.09 -9.62 -2.27
N ALA A 96 0.87 -9.84 -3.17
CA ALA A 96 0.71 -10.74 -4.30
C ALA A 96 0.39 -12.19 -3.86
N ARG A 97 1.03 -12.70 -2.79
CA ARG A 97 0.73 -14.03 -2.20
C ARG A 97 -0.71 -14.13 -1.72
N VAL A 98 -1.13 -13.16 -0.90
CA VAL A 98 -2.48 -13.18 -0.30
C VAL A 98 -3.53 -13.07 -1.39
N MET A 99 -3.36 -12.16 -2.34
CA MET A 99 -4.28 -12.00 -3.47
C MET A 99 -4.30 -13.23 -4.38
N LYS A 100 -3.15 -13.85 -4.66
CA LYS A 100 -3.08 -15.11 -5.42
C LYS A 100 -3.83 -16.24 -4.71
N THR A 101 -3.69 -16.33 -3.39
CA THR A 101 -4.42 -17.32 -2.56
C THR A 101 -5.92 -17.06 -2.56
N ALA A 102 -6.33 -15.78 -2.65
CA ALA A 102 -7.73 -15.38 -2.76
C ALA A 102 -8.33 -15.54 -4.17
N GLY A 103 -7.54 -15.97 -5.16
CA GLY A 103 -8.00 -16.28 -6.50
C GLY A 103 -7.54 -15.32 -7.60
N ALA A 104 -6.71 -14.31 -7.28
CA ALA A 104 -6.14 -13.45 -8.31
C ALA A 104 -5.35 -14.25 -9.35
N ASN A 105 -5.51 -13.92 -10.63
CA ASN A 105 -4.83 -14.58 -11.72
C ASN A 105 -3.84 -13.65 -12.42
N PHE A 106 -2.57 -13.76 -12.09
CA PHE A 106 -1.50 -13.00 -12.73
C PHE A 106 -1.15 -13.62 -14.09
N THR A 107 -1.55 -12.95 -15.15
CA THR A 107 -1.45 -13.47 -16.54
C THR A 107 -0.21 -12.95 -17.28
N HIS A 108 0.43 -11.91 -16.78
CA HIS A 108 1.63 -11.28 -17.35
C HIS A 108 2.45 -10.61 -16.25
N GLY A 109 3.70 -10.32 -16.52
CA GLY A 109 4.56 -9.62 -15.57
C GLY A 109 4.33 -8.11 -15.53
N LEU A 110 4.82 -7.46 -14.48
CA LEU A 110 4.78 -6.01 -14.34
C LEU A 110 6.19 -5.47 -14.03
N ASN A 111 6.54 -4.35 -14.65
CA ASN A 111 7.59 -3.47 -14.20
C ASN A 111 6.96 -2.39 -13.31
N VAL A 112 7.47 -2.19 -12.10
CA VAL A 112 6.90 -1.27 -11.13
C VAL A 112 7.99 -0.36 -10.57
N TYR A 113 7.87 0.94 -10.83
CA TYR A 113 8.72 1.97 -10.24
C TYR A 113 7.95 2.64 -9.10
N ILE A 114 8.53 2.67 -7.92
CA ILE A 114 7.91 3.22 -6.70
C ILE A 114 8.73 4.40 -6.18
N ASN A 115 8.03 5.44 -5.74
CA ASN A 115 8.62 6.57 -5.03
C ASN A 115 7.64 7.14 -4.00
N GLY A 116 8.00 7.07 -2.73
CA GLY A 116 7.27 7.65 -1.62
C GLY A 116 7.82 9.01 -1.20
N ASN A 117 6.94 9.90 -0.77
CA ASN A 117 7.29 11.19 -0.17
C ASN A 117 6.88 11.30 1.31
N LEU A 118 6.55 10.18 1.93
CA LEU A 118 6.33 10.10 3.36
C LEU A 118 7.69 10.21 4.08
N PRO A 119 7.85 11.10 5.08
CA PRO A 119 9.07 11.18 5.86
C PRO A 119 9.35 9.87 6.60
N ASP A 120 10.62 9.45 6.58
CA ASP A 120 11.04 8.23 7.28
C ASP A 120 10.86 8.36 8.79
N GLY A 121 10.29 7.33 9.41
CA GLY A 121 10.11 7.29 10.86
C GLY A 121 9.06 8.25 11.43
N ALA A 122 8.29 8.94 10.61
CA ALA A 122 7.28 9.91 11.03
C ALA A 122 5.96 9.27 11.51
N GLY A 123 5.85 7.95 11.51
CA GLY A 123 4.61 7.27 11.94
C GLY A 123 3.43 7.48 11.00
N LEU A 124 3.68 7.77 9.72
CA LEU A 124 2.64 8.05 8.70
C LEU A 124 2.23 6.81 7.91
N SER A 125 2.57 5.61 8.39
CA SER A 125 2.20 4.31 7.83
C SER A 125 2.69 4.07 6.39
N SER A 126 3.99 4.22 6.17
CA SER A 126 4.60 3.98 4.87
C SER A 126 4.46 2.51 4.41
N SER A 127 4.48 1.53 5.31
CA SER A 127 4.24 0.12 5.01
C SER A 127 2.83 -0.11 4.48
N ALA A 128 1.81 0.36 5.20
CA ALA A 128 0.42 0.23 4.78
C ALA A 128 0.12 1.01 3.49
N SER A 129 0.75 2.20 3.31
CA SER A 129 0.68 2.93 2.04
C SER A 129 1.19 2.09 0.87
N LEU A 130 2.33 1.41 1.05
CA LEU A 130 2.88 0.51 0.03
C LEU A 130 1.97 -0.71 -0.21
N GLU A 131 1.45 -1.34 0.85
CA GLU A 131 0.54 -2.49 0.74
C GLU A 131 -0.74 -2.15 -0.04
N MET A 132 -1.39 -1.04 0.31
CA MET A 132 -2.62 -0.61 -0.37
C MET A 132 -2.34 -0.19 -1.81
N LEU A 133 -1.20 0.47 -2.07
CA LEU A 133 -0.76 0.76 -3.43
C LEU A 133 -0.63 -0.52 -4.27
N VAL A 134 0.03 -1.54 -3.74
CA VAL A 134 0.22 -2.83 -4.41
C VAL A 134 -1.11 -3.56 -4.60
N GLY A 135 -1.97 -3.59 -3.59
CA GLY A 135 -3.31 -4.15 -3.68
C GLY A 135 -4.11 -3.53 -4.81
N THR A 136 -4.13 -2.21 -4.88
CA THR A 136 -4.82 -1.44 -5.93
C THR A 136 -4.23 -1.72 -7.32
N ILE A 137 -2.89 -1.74 -7.46
CA ILE A 137 -2.21 -2.08 -8.72
C ILE A 137 -2.65 -3.46 -9.20
N LEU A 138 -2.50 -4.48 -8.36
CA LEU A 138 -2.79 -5.87 -8.74
C LEU A 138 -4.29 -6.10 -8.99
N ASN A 139 -5.15 -5.50 -8.17
CA ASN A 139 -6.61 -5.59 -8.37
C ASN A 139 -7.05 -4.96 -9.69
N SER A 140 -6.49 -3.80 -10.03
CA SER A 140 -6.82 -3.06 -11.24
C SER A 140 -6.29 -3.72 -12.51
N LEU A 141 -5.04 -4.20 -12.51
CA LEU A 141 -4.38 -4.66 -13.73
C LEU A 141 -4.64 -6.14 -14.05
N PHE A 142 -5.16 -6.90 -13.10
CA PHE A 142 -5.50 -8.31 -13.26
C PHE A 142 -6.99 -8.60 -13.08
N ASP A 143 -7.85 -7.56 -13.15
CA ASP A 143 -9.30 -7.68 -12.99
C ASP A 143 -9.67 -8.53 -11.75
N GLY A 144 -9.01 -8.23 -10.62
CA GLY A 144 -9.09 -9.05 -9.40
C GLY A 144 -10.49 -9.11 -8.80
N GLY A 145 -11.30 -8.05 -8.95
CA GLY A 145 -12.68 -7.98 -8.49
C GLY A 145 -12.82 -7.91 -6.97
N PHE A 146 -11.74 -7.61 -6.26
CA PHE A 146 -11.75 -7.47 -4.80
C PHE A 146 -12.32 -6.11 -4.38
N GLU A 147 -13.18 -6.12 -3.38
CA GLU A 147 -13.70 -4.92 -2.77
C GLU A 147 -12.64 -4.21 -1.91
N PRO A 148 -12.72 -2.88 -1.69
CA PRO A 148 -11.72 -2.14 -0.91
C PRO A 148 -11.48 -2.73 0.49
N LEU A 149 -12.53 -3.17 1.19
CA LEU A 149 -12.38 -3.80 2.51
C LEU A 149 -11.66 -5.14 2.46
N GLU A 150 -11.72 -5.87 1.36
CA GLU A 150 -10.95 -7.11 1.17
C GLU A 150 -9.46 -6.77 1.02
N LEU A 151 -9.11 -5.70 0.26
CA LEU A 151 -7.73 -5.23 0.15
C LEU A 151 -7.18 -4.79 1.51
N VAL A 152 -7.98 -4.10 2.32
CA VAL A 152 -7.63 -3.76 3.71
C VAL A 152 -7.28 -5.01 4.52
N GLN A 153 -8.14 -6.04 4.46
CA GLN A 153 -7.91 -7.30 5.18
C GLN A 153 -6.67 -8.05 4.66
N PHE A 154 -6.40 -7.97 3.36
CA PHE A 154 -5.18 -8.55 2.79
C PHE A 154 -3.92 -7.86 3.33
N GLY A 155 -3.90 -6.53 3.43
CA GLY A 155 -2.77 -5.80 4.01
C GLY A 155 -2.55 -6.17 5.47
N VAL A 156 -3.59 -6.19 6.29
CA VAL A 156 -3.51 -6.64 7.69
C VAL A 156 -2.96 -8.07 7.79
N LYS A 157 -3.41 -8.95 6.91
CA LYS A 157 -2.92 -10.33 6.85
C LYS A 157 -1.43 -10.40 6.46
N VAL A 158 -0.99 -9.57 5.53
CA VAL A 158 0.43 -9.47 5.14
C VAL A 158 1.28 -9.07 6.34
N GLU A 159 0.91 -8.00 7.05
CA GLU A 159 1.67 -7.55 8.22
C GLU A 159 1.73 -8.61 9.31
N ASN A 160 0.61 -9.22 9.68
CA ASN A 160 0.56 -10.16 10.79
C ASN A 160 1.14 -11.54 10.44
N ASP A 161 0.77 -12.12 9.30
CA ASP A 161 1.10 -13.51 8.97
C ASP A 161 2.43 -13.64 8.20
N TYR A 162 2.80 -12.62 7.40
CA TYR A 162 3.98 -12.71 6.53
C TYR A 162 5.14 -11.85 7.01
N ILE A 163 4.90 -10.58 7.33
CA ILE A 163 5.95 -9.70 7.88
C ILE A 163 6.22 -10.05 9.34
N GLY A 164 5.20 -10.39 10.11
CA GLY A 164 5.30 -10.81 11.51
C GLY A 164 5.26 -9.64 12.50
N VAL A 165 4.52 -8.58 12.18
CA VAL A 165 4.21 -7.49 13.10
C VAL A 165 2.77 -7.63 13.60
N ASN A 166 2.54 -7.34 14.87
CA ASN A 166 1.18 -7.35 15.42
C ASN A 166 0.54 -5.98 15.19
N SER A 167 -0.07 -5.80 14.03
CA SER A 167 -0.78 -4.56 13.68
C SER A 167 -2.29 -4.75 13.70
N GLY A 168 -3.01 -3.66 13.97
CA GLY A 168 -4.46 -3.57 13.81
C GLY A 168 -4.83 -3.18 12.38
N VAL A 169 -6.09 -2.82 12.19
CA VAL A 169 -6.68 -2.53 10.86
C VAL A 169 -6.62 -1.04 10.48
N MET A 170 -6.31 -0.16 11.42
CA MET A 170 -6.45 1.29 11.27
C MET A 170 -5.71 1.83 10.04
N ASP A 171 -4.48 1.42 9.85
CA ASP A 171 -3.59 1.98 8.85
C ASP A 171 -4.07 1.68 7.43
N GLN A 172 -4.27 0.41 7.12
CA GLN A 172 -4.77 -0.03 5.83
C GLN A 172 -6.17 0.52 5.56
N PHE A 173 -7.03 0.54 6.59
CA PHE A 173 -8.38 1.08 6.46
C PHE A 173 -8.37 2.58 6.13
N ALA A 174 -7.60 3.38 6.86
CA ALA A 174 -7.52 4.83 6.65
C ALA A 174 -6.99 5.20 5.26
N ILE A 175 -6.07 4.40 4.73
CA ILE A 175 -5.45 4.61 3.42
C ILE A 175 -6.40 4.21 2.30
N GLU A 176 -6.95 3.00 2.35
CA GLU A 176 -7.81 2.46 1.27
C GLU A 176 -9.17 3.14 1.23
N MET A 177 -9.77 3.39 2.40
CA MET A 177 -11.11 3.95 2.53
C MET A 177 -11.11 5.47 2.68
N GLY A 178 -9.94 6.12 2.63
CA GLY A 178 -9.78 7.56 2.84
C GLY A 178 -10.57 8.41 1.85
N ARG A 179 -11.14 9.52 2.33
CA ARG A 179 -11.85 10.51 1.52
C ARG A 179 -11.30 11.89 1.76
N ALA A 180 -11.24 12.70 0.70
CA ALA A 180 -10.77 14.07 0.80
C ALA A 180 -11.60 14.88 1.82
N ASN A 181 -10.90 15.62 2.69
CA ASN A 181 -11.47 16.47 3.72
C ASN A 181 -12.36 15.74 4.76
N GLN A 182 -12.13 14.44 4.96
CA GLN A 182 -12.87 13.65 5.93
C GLN A 182 -11.92 12.79 6.76
N ALA A 183 -12.25 12.63 8.04
CA ALA A 183 -11.70 11.58 8.88
C ALA A 183 -12.76 10.48 9.05
N THR A 184 -12.30 9.29 9.40
CA THR A 184 -13.17 8.14 9.56
C THR A 184 -13.21 7.70 11.02
N LEU A 185 -14.35 7.82 11.67
CA LEU A 185 -14.58 7.19 12.96
C LEU A 185 -14.86 5.70 12.71
N LEU A 186 -13.93 4.85 13.10
CA LEU A 186 -13.99 3.40 12.88
C LEU A 186 -14.07 2.67 14.22
N ASP A 187 -15.06 1.82 14.38
CA ASP A 187 -15.10 0.78 15.40
C ASP A 187 -14.36 -0.46 14.86
N THR A 188 -13.16 -0.72 15.36
CA THR A 188 -12.30 -1.79 14.84
C THR A 188 -12.79 -3.19 15.23
N ASN A 189 -13.73 -3.31 16.19
CA ASN A 189 -14.32 -4.58 16.58
C ASN A 189 -15.43 -5.02 15.63
N THR A 190 -16.24 -4.07 15.17
CA THR A 190 -17.40 -4.36 14.29
C THR A 190 -17.19 -3.97 12.84
N MET A 191 -16.12 -3.25 12.53
CA MET A 191 -15.83 -2.64 11.24
C MET A 191 -16.91 -1.65 10.76
N LYS A 192 -17.74 -1.14 11.67
CA LYS A 192 -18.66 -0.04 11.39
C LYS A 192 -17.90 1.27 11.39
N TYR A 193 -18.20 2.11 10.43
CA TYR A 193 -17.50 3.39 10.29
C TYR A 193 -18.43 4.50 9.82
N GLU A 194 -18.02 5.73 10.11
CA GLU A 194 -18.67 6.96 9.70
C GLU A 194 -17.64 7.98 9.24
N TYR A 195 -17.93 8.67 8.14
CA TYR A 195 -17.08 9.78 7.67
C TYR A 195 -17.56 11.08 8.30
N LEU A 196 -16.61 11.80 8.90
CA LEU A 196 -16.84 13.10 9.51
C LEU A 196 -15.98 14.16 8.82
N PRO A 197 -16.53 15.34 8.50
CA PRO A 197 -15.76 16.39 7.87
C PRO A 197 -14.64 16.87 8.80
N VAL A 198 -13.46 17.12 8.21
CA VAL A 198 -12.31 17.70 8.90
C VAL A 198 -11.88 18.95 8.15
N GLU A 199 -12.04 20.10 8.80
CA GLU A 199 -11.56 21.38 8.31
C GLU A 199 -10.30 21.76 9.11
N MET A 200 -9.15 21.59 8.49
CA MET A 200 -7.87 21.91 9.14
C MET A 200 -7.62 23.42 9.24
N GLY A 201 -8.23 24.23 8.36
CA GLY A 201 -8.02 25.66 8.31
C GLY A 201 -6.54 26.00 8.20
N ASP A 202 -6.07 26.92 9.07
CA ASP A 202 -4.65 27.30 9.17
C ASP A 202 -3.84 26.43 10.14
N ASN A 203 -4.38 25.30 10.59
CA ASN A 203 -3.70 24.40 11.50
C ASN A 203 -2.57 23.66 10.81
N VAL A 204 -1.50 23.43 11.53
CA VAL A 204 -0.32 22.66 11.10
C VAL A 204 -0.27 21.38 11.89
N ILE A 205 -0.07 20.26 11.18
CA ILE A 205 0.20 18.97 11.82
C ILE A 205 1.71 18.87 12.01
N VAL A 206 2.13 18.67 13.25
CA VAL A 206 3.52 18.39 13.60
C VAL A 206 3.66 16.88 13.80
N ILE A 207 4.56 16.28 13.04
CA ILE A 207 4.88 14.85 13.02
C ILE A 207 6.34 14.63 13.43
#